data_dfc36d5544dd634b49d2e4164091a2f9
#
_entry.id   dfc36d5544dd634b49d2e4164091a2f9
#
_cell.length_a   1.000
_cell.length_b   1.000
_cell.length_c   1.000
_cell.angle_alpha   90.00
_cell.angle_beta   90.00
_cell.angle_gamma   90.00
#
_symmetry.space_group_name_H-M   'P 1'
#
loop_
_entity.id
_entity.type
_entity.pdbx_description
1 polymer ?
#
loop_
_entity_poly.entity_id
_entity_poly.type
_entity_poly.pdbx_seq_one_letter_code
_entity_poly.pdbx_strand_id
1 'polypeptide(L)'
;MAATALAATTAASPVAILNGVHRLARRLGRRFLPPRHLWPYTLPGAAALHELRWRLLLRRTAPVPAEQHAGRVGVGEREEVLACDLCGERRVQPLFTPRGKRKPWSYHVVRCPACGFLYRNPGIRPERLGELYAGRYGRFLEGEYAQDRRRRYRLVLDAFAPLFEDGAGRRLLDYGCGAGLFLELAHERGFDGYGVDLSPDAVARARKRPGGANTHVGAPLEIPEIAAGGFDVVTLWSVMAHLAEPLENLRELRGLLAPDGVLLILTVNADSLLLKAQGSGWGGFTPNHLKFFAPATLTRALRMAGFSEVALRPAYPDGVEAGTVALRPPQERRLRRATDGGQGNMLRAAAFASTGGPRPV
;
A
#
# COMPACT_ATOMS: atom_id res chain seq x y z
N MET A 1 -5.12 7.41 -39.86
CA MET A 1 -3.99 6.54 -40.27
C MET A 1 -3.22 5.88 -39.11
N ALA A 2 -3.46 6.20 -37.85
CA ALA A 2 -2.79 5.53 -36.70
C ALA A 2 -3.55 4.29 -36.14
N ALA A 3 -4.82 4.12 -36.48
CA ALA A 3 -5.63 2.99 -35.99
C ALA A 3 -5.43 1.70 -36.80
N THR A 4 -5.01 1.80 -38.05
CA THR A 4 -4.82 0.66 -38.95
C THR A 4 -3.49 -0.08 -38.74
N ALA A 5 -2.51 0.56 -38.10
CA ALA A 5 -1.20 -0.04 -37.82
C ALA A 5 -1.19 -0.99 -36.60
N LEU A 6 -2.23 -0.96 -35.77
CA LEU A 6 -2.31 -1.80 -34.56
C LEU A 6 -2.89 -3.20 -34.84
N ALA A 7 -3.64 -3.37 -35.92
CA ALA A 7 -4.29 -4.66 -36.28
C ALA A 7 -3.31 -5.70 -36.87
N ALA A 8 -2.12 -5.29 -37.29
CA ALA A 8 -1.14 -6.18 -37.91
C ALA A 8 -0.09 -6.77 -36.94
N THR A 9 -0.22 -6.53 -35.62
CA THR A 9 0.83 -6.86 -34.62
C THR A 9 0.53 -8.12 -33.78
N THR A 10 -0.33 -9.01 -34.22
CA THR A 10 -0.62 -10.27 -33.50
C THR A 10 0.55 -11.28 -33.48
N ALA A 11 1.66 -11.00 -34.19
CA ALA A 11 2.85 -11.86 -34.24
C ALA A 11 4.12 -11.28 -33.61
N ALA A 12 4.09 -10.05 -33.08
CA ALA A 12 5.30 -9.45 -32.50
C ALA A 12 5.54 -9.91 -31.07
N SER A 13 6.77 -10.29 -30.72
CA SER A 13 7.13 -10.66 -29.35
C SER A 13 6.86 -9.50 -28.39
N PRO A 14 6.50 -9.76 -27.11
CA PRO A 14 6.29 -8.72 -26.11
C PRO A 14 7.47 -7.72 -25.99
N VAL A 15 8.69 -8.19 -26.25
CA VAL A 15 9.93 -7.37 -26.29
C VAL A 15 9.93 -6.43 -27.49
N ALA A 16 9.47 -6.88 -28.65
CA ALA A 16 9.38 -6.05 -29.86
C ALA A 16 8.35 -4.92 -29.71
N ILE A 17 7.22 -5.21 -29.05
CA ILE A 17 6.18 -4.20 -28.75
C ILE A 17 6.71 -3.17 -27.75
N LEU A 18 7.41 -3.61 -26.69
CA LEU A 18 8.06 -2.70 -25.73
C LEU A 18 9.12 -1.81 -26.41
N ASN A 19 9.94 -2.39 -27.27
CA ASN A 19 10.93 -1.65 -28.04
C ASN A 19 10.27 -0.68 -29.03
N GLY A 20 9.08 -1.02 -29.56
CA GLY A 20 8.24 -0.13 -30.35
C GLY A 20 7.73 1.07 -29.57
N VAL A 21 7.19 0.82 -28.35
CA VAL A 21 6.73 1.87 -27.43
C VAL A 21 7.90 2.76 -27.01
N HIS A 22 9.08 2.21 -26.73
CA HIS A 22 10.29 2.97 -26.41
C HIS A 22 10.80 3.80 -27.60
N ARG A 23 10.69 3.31 -28.84
CA ARG A 23 11.05 4.06 -30.05
C ARG A 23 10.08 5.20 -30.32
N LEU A 24 8.76 4.97 -30.13
CA LEU A 24 7.73 6.00 -30.26
C LEU A 24 7.92 7.10 -29.19
N ALA A 25 8.24 6.73 -27.95
CA ALA A 25 8.53 7.63 -26.87
C ALA A 25 9.77 8.51 -27.14
N ARG A 26 10.81 7.96 -27.78
CA ARG A 26 11.99 8.74 -28.22
C ARG A 26 11.68 9.71 -29.37
N ARG A 27 10.81 9.30 -30.31
CA ARG A 27 10.38 10.16 -31.45
C ARG A 27 9.53 11.36 -31.03
N LEU A 28 8.76 11.22 -29.94
CA LEU A 28 7.87 12.28 -29.44
C LEU A 28 8.58 13.38 -28.62
N GLY A 29 9.90 13.26 -28.43
CA GLY A 29 10.73 14.24 -27.71
C GLY A 29 10.47 14.24 -26.18
N ARG A 30 11.55 14.33 -25.38
CA ARG A 30 11.48 14.26 -23.90
C ARG A 30 10.63 15.36 -23.26
N ARG A 31 10.41 16.49 -23.93
CA ARG A 31 9.63 17.62 -23.41
C ARG A 31 8.11 17.37 -23.30
N PHE A 32 7.60 16.29 -23.91
CA PHE A 32 6.16 16.04 -24.03
C PHE A 32 5.70 14.72 -23.39
N LEU A 33 6.61 13.98 -22.79
CA LEU A 33 6.29 12.71 -22.14
C LEU A 33 6.18 12.91 -20.62
N PRO A 34 5.17 12.32 -19.99
CA PRO A 34 5.09 12.29 -18.53
C PRO A 34 6.29 11.50 -17.97
N PRO A 35 6.59 11.63 -16.66
CA PRO A 35 7.60 10.83 -15.99
C PRO A 35 7.47 9.33 -16.31
N ARG A 36 8.59 8.61 -16.44
CA ARG A 36 8.61 7.21 -16.91
C ARG A 36 7.74 6.27 -16.09
N HIS A 37 7.58 6.51 -14.79
CA HIS A 37 6.72 5.70 -13.91
C HIS A 37 5.23 5.81 -14.28
N LEU A 38 4.80 6.86 -15.00
CA LEU A 38 3.42 7.03 -15.46
C LEU A 38 3.16 6.42 -16.85
N TRP A 39 4.20 5.98 -17.58
CA TRP A 39 4.01 5.39 -18.91
C TRP A 39 3.05 4.20 -18.97
N PRO A 40 3.04 3.26 -17.97
CA PRO A 40 2.05 2.19 -17.95
C PRO A 40 0.61 2.67 -18.03
N TYR A 41 0.31 3.84 -17.45
CA TYR A 41 -1.03 4.42 -17.44
C TYR A 41 -1.33 5.29 -18.65
N THR A 42 -0.34 5.96 -19.21
CA THR A 42 -0.53 7.10 -20.11
C THR A 42 -0.27 6.77 -21.59
N LEU A 43 0.49 5.71 -21.87
CA LEU A 43 0.77 5.30 -23.26
C LEU A 43 -0.35 4.41 -23.81
N PRO A 44 -0.72 4.57 -25.09
CA PRO A 44 -1.74 3.73 -25.74
C PRO A 44 -1.36 2.25 -25.72
N GLY A 45 -2.28 1.37 -25.33
CA GLY A 45 -2.10 -0.08 -25.30
C GLY A 45 -1.18 -0.61 -24.19
N ALA A 46 -0.48 0.25 -23.44
CA ALA A 46 0.45 -0.18 -22.40
C ALA A 46 -0.24 -0.98 -21.29
N ALA A 47 -1.41 -0.56 -20.83
CA ALA A 47 -2.15 -1.25 -19.79
C ALA A 47 -2.50 -2.70 -20.20
N ALA A 48 -3.03 -2.90 -21.40
CA ALA A 48 -3.39 -4.23 -21.91
C ALA A 48 -2.16 -5.14 -22.06
N LEU A 49 -1.04 -4.58 -22.51
CA LEU A 49 0.22 -5.32 -22.63
C LEU A 49 0.74 -5.79 -21.27
N HIS A 50 0.73 -4.91 -20.26
CA HIS A 50 1.22 -5.26 -18.92
C HIS A 50 0.30 -6.26 -18.23
N GLU A 51 -1.01 -6.15 -18.42
CA GLU A 51 -2.00 -7.14 -17.96
C GLU A 51 -1.75 -8.52 -18.60
N LEU A 52 -1.53 -8.58 -19.91
CA LEU A 52 -1.21 -9.84 -20.60
C LEU A 52 0.08 -10.47 -20.08
N ARG A 53 1.13 -9.67 -19.90
CA ARG A 53 2.41 -10.15 -19.33
C ARG A 53 2.23 -10.71 -17.93
N TRP A 54 1.43 -10.06 -17.09
CA TRP A 54 1.11 -10.52 -15.75
C TRP A 54 0.39 -11.87 -15.77
N ARG A 55 -0.63 -12.02 -16.62
CA ARG A 55 -1.36 -13.30 -16.79
C ARG A 55 -0.45 -14.42 -17.28
N LEU A 56 0.46 -14.12 -18.20
CA LEU A 56 1.44 -15.10 -18.69
C LEU A 56 2.44 -15.50 -17.60
N LEU A 57 2.90 -14.57 -16.76
CA LEU A 57 3.74 -14.89 -15.61
C LEU A 57 3.02 -15.86 -14.68
N LEU A 58 1.78 -15.55 -14.29
CA LEU A 58 0.99 -16.40 -13.40
C LEU A 58 0.76 -17.81 -13.96
N ARG A 59 0.55 -17.94 -15.27
CA ARG A 59 0.37 -19.27 -15.92
C ARG A 59 1.65 -20.09 -15.97
N ARG A 60 2.81 -19.44 -16.09
CA ARG A 60 4.12 -20.11 -16.19
C ARG A 60 4.71 -20.51 -14.85
N THR A 61 4.22 -19.94 -13.76
CA THR A 61 4.74 -20.17 -12.42
C THR A 61 3.86 -21.18 -11.71
N ALA A 62 4.33 -22.42 -11.59
CA ALA A 62 3.60 -23.48 -10.88
C ALA A 62 3.62 -23.27 -9.36
N PRO A 63 2.50 -23.52 -8.66
CA PRO A 63 2.50 -23.57 -7.20
C PRO A 63 3.35 -24.71 -6.65
N VAL A 64 4.07 -24.44 -5.57
CA VAL A 64 4.88 -25.43 -4.83
C VAL A 64 4.57 -25.33 -3.33
N PRO A 65 4.84 -26.39 -2.51
CA PRO A 65 4.78 -26.28 -1.06
C PRO A 65 5.66 -25.14 -0.54
N ALA A 66 5.21 -24.42 0.49
CA ALA A 66 5.94 -23.27 1.05
C ALA A 66 7.30 -23.70 1.60
N GLU A 67 7.38 -24.87 2.22
CA GLU A 67 8.60 -25.47 2.74
C GLU A 67 9.60 -25.80 1.62
N GLN A 68 9.11 -26.32 0.50
CA GLN A 68 9.96 -26.59 -0.68
C GLN A 68 10.51 -25.27 -1.27
N HIS A 69 9.70 -24.22 -1.33
CA HIS A 69 10.16 -22.90 -1.75
C HIS A 69 11.23 -22.37 -0.78
N ALA A 70 10.97 -22.45 0.52
CA ALA A 70 11.88 -22.02 1.56
C ALA A 70 13.22 -22.78 1.52
N GLY A 71 13.21 -24.09 1.27
CA GLY A 71 14.41 -24.89 1.08
C GLY A 71 15.27 -24.47 -0.12
N ARG A 72 14.64 -23.91 -1.19
CA ARG A 72 15.35 -23.39 -2.38
C ARG A 72 15.99 -22.03 -2.16
N VAL A 73 15.35 -21.17 -1.35
CA VAL A 73 15.76 -19.76 -1.18
C VAL A 73 16.50 -19.50 0.12
N GLY A 74 16.45 -20.44 1.06
CA GLY A 74 16.97 -20.32 2.42
C GLY A 74 16.02 -19.59 3.36
N VAL A 75 16.14 -19.85 4.65
CA VAL A 75 15.40 -19.17 5.72
C VAL A 75 16.43 -18.60 6.70
N GLY A 76 16.42 -17.28 6.85
CA GLY A 76 17.29 -16.59 7.80
C GLY A 76 16.81 -16.77 9.24
N GLU A 77 17.69 -16.53 10.23
CA GLU A 77 17.37 -16.63 11.66
C GLU A 77 16.15 -15.78 12.10
N ARG A 78 15.88 -14.69 11.38
CA ARG A 78 14.76 -13.76 11.64
C ARG A 78 13.50 -14.10 10.86
N GLU A 79 13.50 -15.21 10.16
CA GLU A 79 12.46 -15.57 9.20
C GLU A 79 11.78 -16.88 9.55
N GLU A 80 10.58 -17.05 9.04
CA GLU A 80 9.81 -18.28 9.15
C GLU A 80 9.01 -18.56 7.89
N VAL A 81 8.66 -19.83 7.68
CA VAL A 81 7.80 -20.23 6.55
C VAL A 81 6.35 -19.99 6.91
N LEU A 82 5.68 -19.18 6.10
CA LEU A 82 4.30 -18.77 6.33
C LEU A 82 3.30 -19.56 5.49
N ALA A 83 2.19 -19.95 6.10
CA ALA A 83 0.95 -20.18 5.38
C ALA A 83 0.34 -18.82 4.96
N CYS A 84 -0.65 -18.84 4.06
CA CYS A 84 -1.34 -17.61 3.67
C CYS A 84 -2.22 -17.09 4.80
N ASP A 85 -2.00 -15.86 5.26
CA ASP A 85 -2.78 -15.23 6.34
C ASP A 85 -4.29 -15.17 6.06
N LEU A 86 -4.68 -15.10 4.77
CA LEU A 86 -6.09 -14.92 4.40
C LEU A 86 -6.88 -16.22 4.17
N CYS A 87 -6.21 -17.37 4.01
CA CYS A 87 -6.92 -18.61 3.72
C CYS A 87 -6.23 -19.88 4.21
N GLY A 88 -5.09 -19.79 4.89
CA GLY A 88 -4.35 -20.93 5.41
C GLY A 88 -3.65 -21.82 4.36
N GLU A 89 -3.73 -21.49 3.08
CA GLU A 89 -3.06 -22.27 2.00
C GLU A 89 -1.55 -22.30 2.23
N ARG A 90 -0.97 -23.49 2.22
CA ARG A 90 0.47 -23.72 2.43
C ARG A 90 1.27 -23.83 1.13
N ARG A 91 0.62 -23.92 -0.03
CA ARG A 91 1.31 -23.83 -1.32
C ARG A 91 1.52 -22.37 -1.68
N VAL A 92 2.61 -22.09 -2.34
CA VAL A 92 2.98 -20.76 -2.82
C VAL A 92 3.32 -20.80 -4.30
N GLN A 93 3.02 -19.74 -5.01
CA GLN A 93 3.44 -19.46 -6.37
C GLN A 93 4.58 -18.45 -6.30
N PRO A 94 5.86 -18.86 -6.44
CA PRO A 94 7.00 -17.94 -6.40
C PRO A 94 6.92 -16.95 -7.56
N LEU A 95 7.01 -15.64 -7.27
CA LEU A 95 6.89 -14.62 -8.31
C LEU A 95 8.18 -13.83 -8.52
N PHE A 96 8.70 -13.23 -7.45
CA PHE A 96 9.79 -12.26 -7.55
C PHE A 96 10.81 -12.41 -6.45
N THR A 97 12.08 -12.18 -6.81
CA THR A 97 13.10 -11.65 -5.90
C THR A 97 13.17 -10.16 -6.19
N PRO A 98 12.66 -9.27 -5.33
CA PRO A 98 12.65 -7.84 -5.58
C PRO A 98 14.04 -7.28 -5.80
N ARG A 99 14.14 -6.22 -6.63
CA ARG A 99 15.40 -5.59 -6.99
C ARG A 99 15.51 -4.21 -6.39
N GLY A 100 16.45 -4.04 -5.45
CA GLY A 100 16.87 -2.72 -5.02
C GLY A 100 17.62 -1.96 -6.13
N LYS A 101 17.91 -0.68 -5.93
CA LYS A 101 18.58 0.18 -6.93
C LYS A 101 19.95 -0.34 -7.36
N ARG A 102 20.67 -1.06 -6.50
CA ARG A 102 22.06 -1.53 -6.76
C ARG A 102 22.18 -3.04 -6.82
N LYS A 103 21.35 -3.81 -6.10
CA LYS A 103 21.38 -5.27 -6.01
C LYS A 103 19.98 -5.82 -5.72
N PRO A 104 19.71 -7.11 -6.02
CA PRO A 104 18.51 -7.78 -5.54
C PRO A 104 18.39 -7.71 -4.02
N TRP A 105 17.15 -7.67 -3.50
CA TRP A 105 16.88 -7.79 -2.09
C TRP A 105 17.01 -9.25 -1.66
N SER A 106 17.32 -9.50 -0.39
CA SER A 106 17.46 -10.83 0.17
C SER A 106 16.12 -11.42 0.64
N TYR A 107 15.02 -11.17 -0.05
CA TYR A 107 13.72 -11.75 0.28
C TYR A 107 12.92 -12.07 -1.00
N HIS A 108 11.90 -12.93 -0.86
CA HIS A 108 11.10 -13.43 -1.96
C HIS A 108 9.64 -13.04 -1.79
N VAL A 109 8.99 -12.70 -2.88
CA VAL A 109 7.55 -12.42 -2.93
C VAL A 109 6.86 -13.59 -3.63
N VAL A 110 5.88 -14.15 -2.95
CA VAL A 110 5.05 -15.24 -3.44
C VAL A 110 3.59 -14.78 -3.58
N ARG A 111 2.83 -15.52 -4.37
CA ARG A 111 1.38 -15.39 -4.48
C ARG A 111 0.71 -16.64 -3.91
N CYS A 112 -0.31 -16.48 -3.09
CA CYS A 112 -1.19 -17.57 -2.71
C CYS A 112 -1.96 -18.08 -3.93
N PRO A 113 -1.89 -19.36 -4.31
CA PRO A 113 -2.61 -19.87 -5.47
C PRO A 113 -4.14 -19.90 -5.25
N ALA A 114 -4.60 -20.02 -4.00
CA ALA A 114 -6.01 -20.11 -3.67
C ALA A 114 -6.72 -18.75 -3.66
N CYS A 115 -6.15 -17.72 -3.00
CA CYS A 115 -6.83 -16.42 -2.84
C CYS A 115 -6.16 -15.25 -3.56
N GLY A 116 -4.99 -15.45 -4.16
CA GLY A 116 -4.29 -14.42 -4.91
C GLY A 116 -3.49 -13.42 -4.07
N PHE A 117 -3.48 -13.55 -2.74
CA PHE A 117 -2.73 -12.68 -1.85
C PHE A 117 -1.23 -12.75 -2.12
N LEU A 118 -0.56 -11.59 -2.15
CA LEU A 118 0.88 -11.49 -2.31
C LEU A 118 1.53 -11.18 -0.97
N TYR A 119 2.59 -11.91 -0.65
CA TYR A 119 3.31 -11.72 0.60
C TYR A 119 4.77 -12.18 0.49
N ARG A 120 5.61 -11.72 1.42
CA ARG A 120 6.97 -12.20 1.60
C ARG A 120 6.94 -13.61 2.21
N ASN A 121 7.64 -14.56 1.60
CA ASN A 121 7.81 -15.90 2.15
C ASN A 121 9.19 -16.49 1.75
N PRO A 122 10.07 -16.81 2.69
CA PRO A 122 9.91 -16.71 4.15
C PRO A 122 9.60 -15.31 4.65
N GLY A 123 8.74 -15.20 5.68
CA GLY A 123 8.36 -13.95 6.33
C GLY A 123 9.24 -13.59 7.51
N ILE A 124 9.11 -12.38 8.02
CA ILE A 124 9.79 -11.97 9.25
C ILE A 124 8.97 -12.43 10.45
N ARG A 125 9.62 -13.02 11.44
CA ARG A 125 9.01 -13.38 12.72
C ARG A 125 8.48 -12.13 13.43
N PRO A 126 7.26 -12.14 14.00
CA PRO A 126 6.66 -10.97 14.64
C PRO A 126 7.56 -10.33 15.70
N GLU A 127 8.19 -11.13 16.55
CA GLU A 127 9.09 -10.68 17.61
C GLU A 127 10.39 -10.01 17.10
N ARG A 128 10.69 -10.15 15.81
CA ARG A 128 11.87 -9.55 15.16
C ARG A 128 11.53 -8.29 14.35
N LEU A 129 10.26 -7.90 14.29
CA LEU A 129 9.83 -6.73 13.51
C LEU A 129 10.49 -5.43 13.98
N GLY A 130 10.62 -5.21 15.28
CA GLY A 130 11.24 -4.01 15.84
C GLY A 130 12.64 -3.75 15.29
N GLU A 131 13.39 -4.79 14.95
CA GLU A 131 14.74 -4.68 14.39
C GLU A 131 14.76 -4.07 12.99
N LEU A 132 13.67 -4.19 12.22
CA LEU A 132 13.55 -3.56 10.89
C LEU A 132 13.49 -2.04 10.97
N TYR A 133 13.05 -1.52 12.12
CA TYR A 133 12.79 -0.08 12.33
C TYR A 133 13.86 0.60 13.16
N ALA A 134 14.72 -0.16 13.87
CA ALA A 134 15.81 0.39 14.68
C ALA A 134 16.74 1.27 13.84
N GLY A 135 16.92 2.53 14.24
CA GLY A 135 17.87 3.51 13.67
C GLY A 135 17.56 4.00 12.24
N ARG A 136 16.39 3.69 11.65
CA ARG A 136 16.08 4.03 10.24
C ARG A 136 15.28 5.31 10.05
N TYR A 137 14.60 5.81 11.06
CA TYR A 137 13.65 6.93 10.92
C TYR A 137 14.26 8.32 10.75
N GLY A 138 15.50 8.54 11.17
CA GLY A 138 16.10 9.89 11.22
C GLY A 138 16.18 10.62 9.86
N ARG A 139 16.33 9.87 8.76
CA ARG A 139 16.53 10.44 7.42
C ARG A 139 15.24 10.88 6.71
N PHE A 140 14.07 10.41 7.17
CA PHE A 140 12.79 10.56 6.43
C PHE A 140 11.89 11.64 7.02
N LEU A 141 12.36 12.41 7.99
CA LEU A 141 11.51 13.25 8.83
C LEU A 141 11.75 14.75 8.67
N GLU A 142 12.69 15.15 7.83
CA GLU A 142 13.09 16.55 7.64
C GLU A 142 13.16 16.94 6.15
N GLY A 143 13.15 18.24 5.84
CA GLY A 143 13.30 18.78 4.51
C GLY A 143 12.12 18.51 3.58
N GLU A 144 12.41 18.41 2.28
CA GLU A 144 11.42 18.21 1.21
C GLU A 144 10.56 16.96 1.38
N TYR A 145 11.12 15.90 1.94
CA TYR A 145 10.39 14.64 2.17
C TYR A 145 9.27 14.81 3.19
N ALA A 146 9.52 15.51 4.29
CA ALA A 146 8.49 15.78 5.31
C ALA A 146 7.39 16.69 4.75
N GLN A 147 7.74 17.69 3.93
CA GLN A 147 6.79 18.60 3.28
C GLN A 147 5.90 17.84 2.29
N ASP A 148 6.49 16.97 1.45
CA ASP A 148 5.74 16.13 0.51
C ASP A 148 4.79 15.17 1.25
N ARG A 149 5.24 14.60 2.37
CA ARG A 149 4.41 13.73 3.22
C ARG A 149 3.26 14.45 3.88
N ARG A 150 3.48 15.66 4.42
CA ARG A 150 2.41 16.52 4.95
C ARG A 150 1.36 16.85 3.88
N ARG A 151 1.80 17.19 2.66
CA ARG A 151 0.90 17.46 1.54
C ARG A 151 0.03 16.24 1.22
N ARG A 152 0.61 15.03 1.18
CA ARG A 152 -0.14 13.79 0.96
C ARG A 152 -1.15 13.52 2.06
N TYR A 153 -0.77 13.71 3.31
CA TYR A 153 -1.68 13.51 4.44
C TYR A 153 -2.85 14.51 4.42
N ARG A 154 -2.61 15.77 4.02
CA ARG A 154 -3.71 16.73 3.81
C ARG A 154 -4.70 16.25 2.75
N LEU A 155 -4.20 15.81 1.59
CA LEU A 155 -5.05 15.26 0.52
C LEU A 155 -5.85 14.03 0.99
N VAL A 156 -5.26 13.18 1.82
CA VAL A 156 -5.94 12.02 2.38
C VAL A 156 -7.01 12.45 3.39
N LEU A 157 -6.69 13.37 4.30
CA LEU A 157 -7.66 13.94 5.25
C LEU A 157 -8.83 14.60 4.52
N ASP A 158 -8.54 15.40 3.48
CA ASP A 158 -9.57 16.04 2.67
C ASP A 158 -10.47 15.02 1.95
N ALA A 159 -9.89 13.92 1.47
CA ALA A 159 -10.64 12.85 0.82
C ALA A 159 -11.57 12.08 1.77
N PHE A 160 -11.25 12.03 3.06
CA PHE A 160 -12.07 11.38 4.09
C PHE A 160 -12.88 12.36 4.95
N ALA A 161 -12.72 13.67 4.75
CA ALA A 161 -13.46 14.70 5.51
C ALA A 161 -14.99 14.51 5.53
N PRO A 162 -15.66 14.02 4.44
CA PRO A 162 -17.10 13.75 4.49
C PRO A 162 -17.52 12.71 5.52
N LEU A 163 -16.60 11.92 6.08
CA LEU A 163 -16.90 10.89 7.09
C LEU A 163 -16.93 11.43 8.52
N PHE A 164 -16.38 12.61 8.79
CA PHE A 164 -16.21 13.12 10.14
C PHE A 164 -16.30 14.66 10.27
N GLU A 165 -16.85 15.37 9.30
CA GLU A 165 -17.03 16.86 9.28
C GLU A 165 -15.78 17.63 9.75
N ASP A 166 -15.68 17.89 11.07
CA ASP A 166 -14.46 18.32 11.77
C ASP A 166 -14.04 17.26 12.81
N GLY A 167 -12.89 17.46 13.45
CA GLY A 167 -12.37 16.55 14.46
C GLY A 167 -12.75 16.91 15.90
N ALA A 168 -13.53 17.98 16.11
CA ALA A 168 -13.80 18.52 17.44
C ALA A 168 -14.49 17.50 18.35
N GLY A 169 -13.83 17.17 19.45
CA GLY A 169 -14.31 16.20 20.44
C GLY A 169 -14.23 14.74 20.01
N ARG A 170 -13.63 14.42 18.85
CA ARG A 170 -13.45 13.05 18.35
C ARG A 170 -12.08 12.50 18.69
N ARG A 171 -12.04 11.25 19.14
CA ARG A 171 -10.81 10.52 19.43
C ARG A 171 -10.26 9.85 18.18
N LEU A 172 -8.97 10.08 17.90
CA LEU A 172 -8.29 9.49 16.76
C LEU A 172 -7.06 8.71 17.20
N LEU A 173 -6.91 7.47 16.73
CA LEU A 173 -5.69 6.66 16.91
C LEU A 173 -4.97 6.52 15.56
N ASP A 174 -3.72 6.99 15.48
CA ASP A 174 -2.82 6.75 14.34
C ASP A 174 -1.90 5.55 14.65
N TYR A 175 -2.21 4.40 14.07
CA TYR A 175 -1.44 3.18 14.25
C TYR A 175 -0.25 3.17 13.29
N GLY A 176 0.97 3.16 13.84
CA GLY A 176 2.21 3.39 13.11
C GLY A 176 2.42 4.87 12.81
N CYS A 177 2.24 5.71 13.81
CA CYS A 177 2.21 7.17 13.69
C CYS A 177 3.55 7.79 13.26
N GLY A 178 4.65 7.02 13.31
CA GLY A 178 5.98 7.51 12.99
C GLY A 178 6.32 8.74 13.83
N ALA A 179 6.84 9.79 13.20
CA ALA A 179 7.19 11.04 13.88
C ALA A 179 6.01 12.03 14.04
N GLY A 180 4.77 11.56 13.99
CA GLY A 180 3.59 12.34 14.33
C GLY A 180 3.15 13.39 13.30
N LEU A 181 3.62 13.31 12.04
CA LEU A 181 3.24 14.29 11.01
C LEU A 181 1.73 14.28 10.71
N PHE A 182 1.09 13.12 10.78
CA PHE A 182 -0.34 13.01 10.59
C PHE A 182 -1.11 13.49 11.82
N LEU A 183 -0.64 13.16 13.03
CA LEU A 183 -1.24 13.61 14.29
C LEU A 183 -1.23 15.14 14.41
N GLU A 184 -0.17 15.80 13.93
CA GLU A 184 -0.12 17.26 13.87
C GLU A 184 -1.24 17.84 12.99
N LEU A 185 -1.50 17.25 11.82
CA LEU A 185 -2.58 17.65 10.93
C LEU A 185 -3.98 17.30 11.48
N ALA A 186 -4.11 16.20 12.20
CA ALA A 186 -5.33 15.83 12.91
C ALA A 186 -5.64 16.80 14.05
N HIS A 187 -4.63 17.20 14.80
CA HIS A 187 -4.72 18.22 15.84
C HIS A 187 -5.15 19.59 15.28
N GLU A 188 -4.58 20.02 14.14
CA GLU A 188 -5.02 21.22 13.41
C GLU A 188 -6.52 21.20 13.09
N ARG A 189 -7.15 20.01 13.02
CA ARG A 189 -8.59 19.81 12.78
C ARG A 189 -9.42 19.50 14.04
N GLY A 190 -8.82 19.63 15.22
CA GLY A 190 -9.50 19.50 16.49
C GLY A 190 -9.63 18.08 17.05
N PHE A 191 -9.02 17.06 16.41
CA PHE A 191 -9.01 15.71 16.97
C PHE A 191 -8.21 15.59 18.25
N ASP A 192 -8.72 14.79 19.22
CA ASP A 192 -7.95 14.26 20.33
C ASP A 192 -7.13 13.05 19.83
N GLY A 193 -5.86 13.32 19.50
CA GLY A 193 -5.00 12.40 18.79
C GLY A 193 -4.18 11.51 19.73
N TYR A 194 -4.17 10.22 19.45
CA TYR A 194 -3.33 9.17 20.04
C TYR A 194 -2.49 8.52 18.96
N GLY A 195 -1.29 8.04 19.31
CA GLY A 195 -0.44 7.36 18.35
C GLY A 195 0.38 6.24 18.96
N VAL A 196 0.62 5.20 18.17
CA VAL A 196 1.57 4.13 18.51
C VAL A 196 2.54 3.91 17.37
N ASP A 197 3.79 3.61 17.70
CA ASP A 197 4.82 3.18 16.75
C ASP A 197 5.83 2.25 17.44
N LEU A 198 6.42 1.33 16.70
CA LEU A 198 7.46 0.42 17.21
C LEU A 198 8.83 1.11 17.40
N SER A 199 9.03 2.30 16.84
CA SER A 199 10.29 3.04 16.88
C SER A 199 10.31 4.04 18.03
N PRO A 200 11.16 3.86 19.07
CA PRO A 200 11.32 4.84 20.13
C PRO A 200 11.76 6.22 19.61
N ASP A 201 12.65 6.25 18.60
CA ASP A 201 13.11 7.49 17.97
C ASP A 201 11.98 8.26 17.29
N ALA A 202 11.08 7.55 16.62
CA ALA A 202 9.92 8.13 15.96
C ALA A 202 8.96 8.74 16.98
N VAL A 203 8.62 8.00 18.03
CA VAL A 203 7.75 8.46 19.12
C VAL A 203 8.36 9.66 19.85
N ALA A 204 9.66 9.64 20.15
CA ALA A 204 10.34 10.78 20.80
C ALA A 204 10.25 12.07 19.94
N ARG A 205 10.21 11.95 18.62
CA ARG A 205 10.00 13.08 17.70
C ARG A 205 8.52 13.49 17.61
N ALA A 206 7.61 12.51 17.61
CA ALA A 206 6.16 12.76 17.59
C ALA A 206 5.74 13.59 18.80
N ARG A 207 6.21 13.24 19.99
CA ARG A 207 5.92 13.96 21.26
C ARG A 207 6.31 15.45 21.25
N LYS A 208 7.23 15.84 20.37
CA LYS A 208 7.65 17.25 20.23
C LYS A 208 6.75 18.06 19.28
N ARG A 209 5.76 17.42 18.64
CA ARG A 209 4.85 18.08 17.71
C ARG A 209 3.52 18.41 18.36
N PRO A 210 2.80 19.43 17.87
CA PRO A 210 1.40 19.62 18.24
C PRO A 210 0.61 18.33 18.00
N GLY A 211 -0.27 17.97 18.95
CA GLY A 211 -1.06 16.73 18.89
C GLY A 211 -0.27 15.44 19.15
N GLY A 212 1.02 15.50 19.43
CA GLY A 212 1.88 14.33 19.64
C GLY A 212 2.04 13.87 21.09
N ALA A 213 1.43 14.55 22.06
CA ALA A 213 1.60 14.25 23.49
C ALA A 213 1.23 12.80 23.86
N ASN A 214 0.13 12.29 23.30
CA ASN A 214 -0.41 10.94 23.56
C ASN A 214 0.18 9.89 22.59
N THR A 215 1.50 9.94 22.35
CA THR A 215 2.17 8.94 21.49
C THR A 215 3.01 7.98 22.33
N HIS A 216 2.94 6.68 21.99
CA HIS A 216 3.51 5.60 22.78
C HIS A 216 4.32 4.64 21.90
N VAL A 217 5.31 4.00 22.51
CA VAL A 217 6.07 2.90 21.89
C VAL A 217 5.39 1.58 22.25
N GLY A 218 5.14 0.72 21.27
CA GLY A 218 4.62 -0.61 21.50
C GLY A 218 3.26 -0.87 20.84
N ALA A 219 2.59 -1.91 21.30
CA ALA A 219 1.28 -2.31 20.81
C ALA A 219 0.14 -1.54 21.51
N PRO A 220 -0.97 -1.22 20.83
CA PRO A 220 -2.06 -0.42 21.40
C PRO A 220 -2.68 -1.02 22.67
N LEU A 221 -2.85 -2.35 22.71
CA LEU A 221 -3.46 -3.02 23.86
C LEU A 221 -2.58 -3.04 25.13
N GLU A 222 -1.28 -2.73 25.00
CA GLU A 222 -0.37 -2.60 26.14
C GLU A 222 -0.45 -1.22 26.81
N ILE A 223 -1.19 -0.27 26.21
CA ILE A 223 -1.28 1.11 26.65
C ILE A 223 -2.69 1.37 27.19
N PRO A 224 -2.90 1.55 28.49
CA PRO A 224 -4.23 1.58 29.13
C PRO A 224 -5.21 2.57 28.50
N GLU A 225 -4.78 3.80 28.20
CA GLU A 225 -5.60 4.86 27.62
C GLU A 225 -5.99 4.58 26.17
N ILE A 226 -5.25 3.73 25.47
CA ILE A 226 -5.58 3.26 24.12
C ILE A 226 -6.40 1.98 24.20
N ALA A 227 -6.04 1.04 25.08
CA ALA A 227 -6.74 -0.22 25.27
C ALA A 227 -8.19 -0.04 25.74
N ALA A 228 -8.49 1.08 26.40
CA ALA A 228 -9.87 1.47 26.75
C ALA A 228 -10.79 1.64 25.53
N GLY A 229 -10.25 1.82 24.34
CA GLY A 229 -11.00 1.94 23.09
C GLY A 229 -11.79 3.23 22.95
N GLY A 230 -12.90 3.16 22.19
CA GLY A 230 -13.80 4.28 21.96
C GLY A 230 -13.25 5.31 20.98
N PHE A 231 -12.43 4.88 20.00
CA PHE A 231 -11.93 5.76 18.94
C PHE A 231 -12.97 5.94 17.83
N ASP A 232 -13.27 7.18 17.50
CA ASP A 232 -14.11 7.52 16.34
C ASP A 232 -13.40 7.21 15.02
N VAL A 233 -12.08 7.42 15.01
CA VAL A 233 -11.24 7.21 13.82
C VAL A 233 -9.96 6.46 14.22
N VAL A 234 -9.68 5.38 13.50
CA VAL A 234 -8.37 4.70 13.54
C VAL A 234 -7.73 4.80 12.17
N THR A 235 -6.44 5.07 12.10
CA THR A 235 -5.74 5.27 10.83
C THR A 235 -4.53 4.35 10.66
N LEU A 236 -4.32 3.87 9.42
CA LEU A 236 -3.15 3.10 8.99
C LEU A 236 -2.55 3.72 7.72
N TRP A 237 -1.70 4.72 7.88
CA TRP A 237 -1.08 5.41 6.74
C TRP A 237 0.21 4.74 6.31
N SER A 238 0.13 3.92 5.27
CA SER A 238 1.25 3.11 4.76
C SER A 238 1.76 2.07 5.78
N VAL A 239 0.90 1.53 6.61
CA VAL A 239 1.23 0.54 7.65
C VAL A 239 0.83 -0.88 7.26
N MET A 240 -0.29 -1.08 6.56
CA MET A 240 -0.81 -2.42 6.19
C MET A 240 0.24 -3.34 5.57
N ALA A 241 1.14 -2.81 4.75
CA ALA A 241 2.19 -3.60 4.11
C ALA A 241 3.28 -4.07 5.08
N HIS A 242 3.37 -3.47 6.27
CA HIS A 242 4.37 -3.75 7.29
C HIS A 242 3.92 -4.74 8.36
N LEU A 243 2.63 -5.04 8.44
CA LEU A 243 2.07 -5.93 9.45
C LEU A 243 2.53 -7.37 9.20
N ALA A 244 3.05 -8.05 10.21
CA ALA A 244 3.38 -9.47 10.12
C ALA A 244 2.10 -10.32 10.19
N GLU A 245 1.16 -9.95 11.05
CA GLU A 245 -0.09 -10.63 11.34
C GLU A 245 -1.30 -9.71 11.06
N PRO A 246 -1.58 -9.40 9.79
CA PRO A 246 -2.52 -8.35 9.43
C PRO A 246 -3.96 -8.61 9.88
N LEU A 247 -4.41 -9.87 9.95
CA LEU A 247 -5.76 -10.19 10.42
C LEU A 247 -5.93 -9.97 11.93
N GLU A 248 -4.93 -10.35 12.71
CA GLU A 248 -4.87 -10.14 14.15
C GLU A 248 -4.93 -8.64 14.45
N ASN A 249 -4.00 -7.88 13.85
CA ASN A 249 -3.96 -6.43 14.03
C ASN A 249 -5.26 -5.73 13.60
N LEU A 250 -5.89 -6.17 12.51
CA LEU A 250 -7.18 -5.61 12.09
C LEU A 250 -8.31 -5.92 13.07
N ARG A 251 -8.32 -7.11 13.70
CA ARG A 251 -9.30 -7.46 14.75
C ARG A 251 -9.10 -6.61 16.01
N GLU A 252 -7.85 -6.47 16.42
CA GLU A 252 -7.46 -5.60 17.53
C GLU A 252 -7.96 -4.17 17.29
N LEU A 253 -7.61 -3.58 16.16
CA LEU A 253 -8.01 -2.22 15.81
C LEU A 253 -9.52 -2.04 15.70
N ARG A 254 -10.25 -3.07 15.21
CA ARG A 254 -11.70 -3.06 15.21
C ARG A 254 -12.26 -3.00 16.64
N GLY A 255 -11.65 -3.72 17.59
CA GLY A 255 -12.03 -3.71 19.00
C GLY A 255 -11.84 -2.37 19.69
N LEU A 256 -10.91 -1.55 19.19
CA LEU A 256 -10.63 -0.20 19.72
C LEU A 256 -11.57 0.88 19.18
N LEU A 257 -12.30 0.62 18.09
CA LEU A 257 -13.25 1.57 17.53
C LEU A 257 -14.49 1.74 18.41
N ALA A 258 -15.01 2.95 18.44
CA ALA A 258 -16.38 3.22 18.89
C ALA A 258 -17.41 2.47 18.00
N PRO A 259 -18.67 2.30 18.45
CA PRO A 259 -19.69 1.58 17.67
C PRO A 259 -19.84 2.09 16.23
N ASP A 260 -19.78 3.40 16.01
CA ASP A 260 -19.86 4.05 14.70
C ASP A 260 -18.51 4.51 14.18
N GLY A 261 -17.43 4.00 14.76
CA GLY A 261 -16.07 4.36 14.40
C GLY A 261 -15.65 3.79 13.05
N VAL A 262 -14.66 4.45 12.44
CA VAL A 262 -14.14 4.10 11.11
C VAL A 262 -12.64 3.84 11.14
N LEU A 263 -12.23 2.77 10.47
CA LEU A 263 -10.84 2.49 10.16
C LEU A 263 -10.49 3.04 8.77
N LEU A 264 -9.52 3.93 8.68
CA LEU A 264 -9.03 4.53 7.44
C LEU A 264 -7.66 3.97 7.07
N ILE A 265 -7.52 3.50 5.84
CA ILE A 265 -6.31 2.83 5.35
C ILE A 265 -5.81 3.51 4.07
N LEU A 266 -4.49 3.74 4.01
CA LEU A 266 -3.76 4.00 2.77
C LEU A 266 -2.62 2.98 2.66
N THR A 267 -2.61 2.20 1.58
CA THR A 267 -1.57 1.18 1.35
C THR A 267 -1.23 1.03 -0.13
N VAL A 268 -0.12 0.36 -0.42
CA VAL A 268 0.28 0.03 -1.80
C VAL A 268 -0.70 -0.97 -2.42
N ASN A 269 -0.95 -0.83 -3.72
CA ASN A 269 -1.85 -1.70 -4.46
C ASN A 269 -1.08 -2.80 -5.20
N ALA A 270 -1.24 -4.04 -4.76
CA ALA A 270 -0.64 -5.21 -5.40
C ALA A 270 -1.33 -5.64 -6.71
N ASP A 271 -2.40 -5.00 -7.12
CA ASP A 271 -3.00 -5.14 -8.46
C ASP A 271 -2.72 -3.93 -9.35
N SER A 272 -1.80 -3.05 -8.92
CA SER A 272 -1.48 -1.85 -9.67
C SER A 272 -0.84 -2.14 -11.03
N LEU A 273 -1.13 -1.27 -12.00
CA LEU A 273 -0.49 -1.34 -13.30
C LEU A 273 1.03 -1.12 -13.22
N LEU A 274 1.51 -0.40 -12.20
CA LEU A 274 2.95 -0.24 -11.94
C LEU A 274 3.62 -1.56 -11.55
N LEU A 275 3.02 -2.35 -10.67
CA LEU A 275 3.54 -3.67 -10.34
C LEU A 275 3.61 -4.55 -11.59
N LYS A 276 2.54 -4.61 -12.39
CA LYS A 276 2.47 -5.41 -13.62
C LYS A 276 3.51 -4.98 -14.66
N ALA A 277 3.81 -3.69 -14.71
CA ALA A 277 4.82 -3.11 -15.61
C ALA A 277 6.26 -3.34 -15.17
N GLN A 278 6.54 -3.14 -13.89
CA GLN A 278 7.90 -3.11 -13.33
C GLN A 278 8.34 -4.48 -12.78
N GLY A 279 7.39 -5.38 -12.45
CA GLY A 279 7.69 -6.70 -11.88
C GLY A 279 8.54 -6.59 -10.62
N SER A 280 9.67 -7.30 -10.59
CA SER A 280 10.61 -7.28 -9.45
C SER A 280 11.22 -5.91 -9.13
N GLY A 281 11.12 -4.93 -10.03
CA GLY A 281 11.58 -3.55 -9.84
C GLY A 281 10.53 -2.59 -9.30
N TRP A 282 9.34 -3.08 -8.94
CA TRP A 282 8.27 -2.22 -8.45
C TRP A 282 8.65 -1.52 -7.14
N GLY A 283 8.43 -0.20 -7.09
CA GLY A 283 8.77 0.62 -5.93
C GLY A 283 7.98 0.32 -4.65
N GLY A 284 6.88 -0.45 -4.75
CA GLY A 284 6.14 -0.98 -3.61
C GLY A 284 6.87 -2.12 -2.89
N PHE A 285 7.90 -2.71 -3.50
CA PHE A 285 8.75 -3.69 -2.83
C PHE A 285 9.87 -2.97 -2.07
N THR A 286 9.78 -2.98 -0.74
CA THR A 286 10.81 -2.47 0.17
C THR A 286 11.16 -3.55 1.19
N PRO A 287 12.33 -3.52 1.85
CA PRO A 287 12.73 -4.58 2.79
C PRO A 287 11.78 -4.79 3.96
N ASN A 288 11.04 -3.76 4.32
CA ASN A 288 10.09 -3.75 5.43
C ASN A 288 8.63 -3.92 5.00
N HIS A 289 8.34 -4.07 3.70
CA HIS A 289 7.03 -4.48 3.23
C HIS A 289 6.92 -6.02 3.22
N LEU A 290 6.00 -6.56 4.00
CA LEU A 290 5.80 -7.99 4.22
C LEU A 290 4.57 -8.53 3.46
N LYS A 291 3.53 -7.70 3.34
CA LYS A 291 2.21 -8.07 2.83
C LYS A 291 1.77 -7.07 1.75
N PHE A 292 1.22 -7.57 0.64
CA PHE A 292 0.90 -6.74 -0.51
C PHE A 292 -0.57 -6.98 -0.91
N PHE A 293 -1.43 -6.04 -0.56
CA PHE A 293 -2.87 -6.17 -0.75
C PHE A 293 -3.29 -5.65 -2.13
N ALA A 294 -4.12 -6.44 -2.80
CA ALA A 294 -4.95 -6.01 -3.92
C ALA A 294 -6.35 -5.60 -3.39
N PRO A 295 -7.20 -4.91 -4.17
CA PRO A 295 -8.55 -4.54 -3.73
C PRO A 295 -9.33 -5.71 -3.13
N ALA A 296 -9.38 -6.84 -3.82
CA ALA A 296 -10.12 -8.03 -3.37
C ALA A 296 -9.56 -8.63 -2.07
N THR A 297 -8.22 -8.69 -1.93
CA THR A 297 -7.59 -9.27 -0.74
C THR A 297 -7.65 -8.34 0.47
N LEU A 298 -7.62 -7.01 0.28
CA LEU A 298 -7.83 -6.05 1.36
C LEU A 298 -9.28 -6.09 1.86
N THR A 299 -10.25 -6.07 0.94
CA THR A 299 -11.67 -6.21 1.30
C THR A 299 -11.93 -7.51 2.06
N ARG A 300 -11.34 -8.63 1.59
CA ARG A 300 -11.44 -9.92 2.28
C ARG A 300 -10.86 -9.86 3.69
N ALA A 301 -9.66 -9.31 3.87
CA ALA A 301 -9.02 -9.16 5.18
C ALA A 301 -9.87 -8.36 6.16
N LEU A 302 -10.40 -7.23 5.71
CA LEU A 302 -11.28 -6.37 6.53
C LEU A 302 -12.56 -7.10 6.95
N ARG A 303 -13.22 -7.80 6.02
CA ARG A 303 -14.41 -8.60 6.34
C ARG A 303 -14.11 -9.74 7.30
N MET A 304 -12.99 -10.44 7.13
CA MET A 304 -12.53 -11.49 8.04
C MET A 304 -12.19 -10.96 9.45
N ALA A 305 -11.75 -9.71 9.54
CA ALA A 305 -11.54 -9.02 10.80
C ALA A 305 -12.86 -8.52 11.45
N GLY A 306 -14.01 -8.68 10.76
CA GLY A 306 -15.33 -8.37 11.26
C GLY A 306 -15.86 -6.97 10.93
N PHE A 307 -15.22 -6.25 9.99
CA PHE A 307 -15.79 -5.00 9.49
C PHE A 307 -17.01 -5.30 8.61
N SER A 308 -18.13 -4.66 8.90
CA SER A 308 -19.41 -4.93 8.23
C SER A 308 -19.50 -4.24 6.87
N GLU A 309 -18.97 -3.04 6.74
CA GLU A 309 -18.95 -2.25 5.51
C GLU A 309 -17.54 -1.82 5.15
N VAL A 310 -17.19 -1.95 3.87
CA VAL A 310 -15.87 -1.59 3.34
C VAL A 310 -16.04 -0.80 2.06
N ALA A 311 -15.70 0.48 2.11
CA ALA A 311 -15.55 1.32 0.94
C ALA A 311 -14.08 1.36 0.54
N LEU A 312 -13.78 0.95 -0.69
CA LEU A 312 -12.41 0.90 -1.19
C LEU A 312 -12.32 1.63 -2.53
N ARG A 313 -11.35 2.54 -2.63
CA ARG A 313 -11.04 3.25 -3.87
C ARG A 313 -9.55 3.17 -4.19
N PRO A 314 -9.18 2.87 -5.42
CA PRO A 314 -7.82 3.06 -5.88
C PRO A 314 -7.45 4.54 -5.88
N ALA A 315 -6.18 4.83 -5.57
CA ALA A 315 -5.67 6.19 -5.60
C ALA A 315 -4.70 6.38 -6.76
N TYR A 316 -4.59 7.60 -7.25
CA TYR A 316 -3.66 7.98 -8.29
C TYR A 316 -2.21 7.85 -7.81
N PRO A 317 -1.22 7.74 -8.75
CA PRO A 317 0.17 7.94 -8.40
C PRO A 317 0.39 9.31 -7.74
N ASP A 318 1.13 9.33 -6.66
CA ASP A 318 1.33 10.49 -5.77
C ASP A 318 1.58 11.84 -6.50
N GLY A 319 2.46 11.85 -7.49
CA GLY A 319 2.80 13.08 -8.20
C GLY A 319 1.66 13.67 -9.03
N VAL A 320 0.69 12.86 -9.48
CA VAL A 320 -0.48 13.32 -10.24
C VAL A 320 -1.53 13.87 -9.27
N GLU A 321 -1.80 13.16 -8.20
CA GLU A 321 -2.77 13.55 -7.18
C GLU A 321 -2.34 14.83 -6.45
N ALA A 322 -1.04 14.95 -6.16
CA ALA A 322 -0.45 16.15 -5.59
C ALA A 322 -0.32 17.33 -6.56
N GLY A 323 -0.72 17.18 -7.83
CA GLY A 323 -0.62 18.24 -8.83
C GLY A 323 0.83 18.62 -9.22
N THR A 324 1.82 17.80 -8.86
CA THR A 324 3.24 18.03 -9.21
C THR A 324 3.58 17.50 -10.59
N VAL A 325 2.70 16.69 -11.20
CA VAL A 325 2.83 16.17 -12.56
C VAL A 325 1.60 16.56 -13.37
N ALA A 326 1.78 17.44 -14.36
CA ALA A 326 0.75 17.78 -15.32
C ALA A 326 0.62 16.68 -16.39
N LEU A 327 -0.60 16.23 -16.66
CA LEU A 327 -0.95 15.30 -17.72
C LEU A 327 -1.75 16.00 -18.81
N ARG A 328 -1.60 15.58 -20.06
CA ARG A 328 -2.47 16.01 -21.16
C ARG A 328 -3.82 15.28 -21.04
N PRO A 329 -4.94 15.88 -21.51
CA PRO A 329 -6.26 15.28 -21.39
C PRO A 329 -6.38 13.80 -21.82
N PRO A 330 -5.75 13.33 -22.94
CA PRO A 330 -5.78 11.92 -23.29
C PRO A 330 -5.02 11.01 -22.31
N GLN A 331 -3.95 11.51 -21.69
CA GLN A 331 -3.14 10.79 -20.70
C GLN A 331 -3.91 10.68 -19.38
N GLU A 332 -4.52 11.78 -18.95
CA GLU A 332 -5.37 11.83 -17.77
C GLU A 332 -6.56 10.87 -17.89
N ARG A 333 -7.30 10.87 -19.01
CA ARG A 333 -8.39 9.92 -19.25
C ARG A 333 -7.96 8.45 -19.15
N ARG A 334 -6.75 8.10 -19.64
CA ARG A 334 -6.22 6.72 -19.51
C ARG A 334 -5.88 6.39 -18.07
N LEU A 335 -5.23 7.32 -17.37
CA LEU A 335 -4.92 7.15 -15.95
C LEU A 335 -6.20 6.95 -15.13
N ARG A 336 -7.22 7.81 -15.34
CA ARG A 336 -8.53 7.67 -14.68
C ARG A 336 -9.13 6.29 -14.94
N ARG A 337 -9.22 5.84 -16.19
CA ARG A 337 -9.76 4.51 -16.53
C ARG A 337 -9.03 3.38 -15.81
N ALA A 338 -7.70 3.41 -15.76
CA ALA A 338 -6.92 2.38 -15.07
C ALA A 338 -7.14 2.43 -13.55
N THR A 339 -7.23 3.63 -12.97
CA THR A 339 -7.46 3.83 -11.54
C THR A 339 -8.87 3.40 -11.15
N ASP A 340 -9.89 3.83 -11.89
CA ASP A 340 -11.29 3.45 -11.66
C ASP A 340 -11.50 1.94 -11.85
N GLY A 341 -10.72 1.31 -12.73
CA GLY A 341 -10.65 -0.14 -12.91
C GLY A 341 -9.85 -0.90 -11.84
N GLY A 342 -9.49 -0.27 -10.73
CA GLY A 342 -8.79 -0.92 -9.61
C GLY A 342 -7.26 -0.93 -9.73
N GLN A 343 -6.68 -0.41 -10.80
CA GLN A 343 -5.24 -0.51 -11.12
C GLN A 343 -4.40 0.71 -10.67
N GLY A 344 -4.94 1.60 -9.85
CA GLY A 344 -4.20 2.71 -9.23
C GLY A 344 -3.03 2.20 -8.37
N ASN A 345 -2.05 3.05 -8.11
CA ASN A 345 -0.83 2.65 -7.39
C ASN A 345 -1.04 2.41 -5.90
N MET A 346 -2.00 3.09 -5.32
CA MET A 346 -2.36 2.99 -3.90
C MET A 346 -3.82 2.55 -3.76
N LEU A 347 -4.18 2.07 -2.57
CA LEU A 347 -5.55 1.79 -2.14
C LEU A 347 -5.89 2.70 -0.97
N ARG A 348 -7.05 3.35 -1.05
CA ARG A 348 -7.72 3.98 0.09
C ARG A 348 -8.91 3.13 0.50
N ALA A 349 -9.04 2.85 1.79
CA ALA A 349 -10.18 2.14 2.30
C ALA A 349 -10.73 2.83 3.55
N ALA A 350 -12.05 2.85 3.67
CA ALA A 350 -12.78 3.12 4.89
C ALA A 350 -13.55 1.84 5.27
N ALA A 351 -13.36 1.38 6.49
CA ALA A 351 -14.01 0.17 7.01
C ALA A 351 -14.73 0.49 8.32
N PHE A 352 -16.01 0.14 8.41
CA PHE A 352 -16.89 0.48 9.51
C PHE A 352 -17.15 -0.72 10.41
N ALA A 353 -17.13 -0.48 11.72
CA ALA A 353 -17.37 -1.52 12.73
C ALA A 353 -18.83 -1.99 12.74
N SER A 354 -19.78 -1.10 12.45
CA SER A 354 -21.22 -1.39 12.39
C SER A 354 -21.84 -1.01 11.03
N THR A 355 -23.07 -1.46 10.78
CA THR A 355 -23.81 -1.21 9.53
C THR A 355 -24.52 0.15 9.48
N GLY A 356 -24.28 1.05 10.45
CA GLY A 356 -24.99 2.33 10.61
C GLY A 356 -24.17 3.58 10.33
N GLY A 357 -22.90 3.46 9.95
CA GLY A 357 -22.04 4.61 9.68
C GLY A 357 -22.43 5.41 8.43
N PRO A 358 -22.02 6.72 8.32
CA PRO A 358 -22.29 7.54 7.16
C PRO A 358 -21.71 6.89 5.92
N ARG A 359 -22.54 6.67 4.89
CA ARG A 359 -22.11 6.07 3.62
C ARG A 359 -21.20 7.05 2.89
N PRO A 360 -19.97 6.66 2.48
CA PRO A 360 -19.13 7.51 1.68
C PRO A 360 -19.80 7.75 0.32
N VAL A 361 -19.90 9.01 -0.06
CA VAL A 361 -20.39 9.49 -1.36
C VAL A 361 -19.37 9.18 -2.46
#